data_a5ffa0da70dbdb6c91841ac016848e33
#
_entry.id   a5ffa0da70dbdb6c91841ac016848e33
#
_cell.length_a   1.000
_cell.length_b   1.000
_cell.length_c   1.000
_cell.angle_alpha   90.00
_cell.angle_beta   90.00
_cell.angle_gamma   90.00
#
_symmetry.space_group_name_H-M   'P 1'
#
loop_
_entity.id
_entity.type
_entity.pdbx_description
1 polymer ?
#
loop_
_entity_poly.entity_id
_entity_poly.type
_entity_poly.pdbx_seq_one_letter_code
_entity_poly.pdbx_strand_id
1 'polypeptide(L)'
;MSSPASVRKRSRAVCVALATAVTMLPALSGTAMASAQSSFDWSDLNSASAGFGSSGEQPALPEIPPPSAAAVRLEGARNFRDVGGYRTADGRTVRPGLVYRANKLSSLTDADLAKLTAANLTLDVDLRNASERSEEPDRIPEGVRYQVADVVGIGNGIGFHEFVPLTLGRALVDAAVSGSSDIGQTVGYPFMVNFTGSDVAFHDLITAIATNPDGATVYHCSAGKDRTGWGTAILLTILGVPRDVISADFMASNTYLGRDDAVELSWLNAAFAQVDRLYGGMDAYVRDGLDINQATIDALRAKLLT
;
A
#
# COMPACT_ATOMS: atom_id res chain seq x y z
N MET A 1 -16.20 -38.99 16.18
CA MET A 1 -16.90 -38.67 14.91
C MET A 1 -17.35 -37.22 15.03
N SER A 2 -16.51 -36.30 14.62
CA SER A 2 -16.76 -34.83 14.69
C SER A 2 -16.84 -34.31 13.27
N SER A 3 -17.99 -33.73 12.94
CA SER A 3 -18.31 -33.17 11.63
C SER A 3 -17.48 -31.93 11.33
N PRO A 4 -16.98 -31.69 10.11
CA PRO A 4 -16.25 -30.48 9.76
C PRO A 4 -17.21 -29.30 9.59
N ALA A 5 -16.84 -28.17 10.20
CA ALA A 5 -17.55 -26.93 10.08
C ALA A 5 -17.56 -26.44 8.61
N SER A 6 -18.75 -26.14 8.11
CA SER A 6 -18.99 -25.58 6.79
C SER A 6 -18.41 -24.17 6.70
N VAL A 7 -17.37 -24.01 5.91
CA VAL A 7 -16.87 -22.69 5.48
C VAL A 7 -17.92 -22.07 4.55
N ARG A 8 -18.71 -21.14 5.05
CA ARG A 8 -19.61 -20.33 4.23
C ARG A 8 -18.78 -19.40 3.32
N LYS A 9 -18.67 -19.77 2.05
CA LYS A 9 -18.27 -18.86 0.99
C LYS A 9 -19.28 -17.71 0.92
N ARG A 10 -18.94 -16.57 1.52
CA ARG A 10 -19.65 -15.32 1.23
C ARG A 10 -19.10 -14.78 -0.09
N SER A 11 -19.83 -15.01 -1.18
CA SER A 11 -19.56 -14.40 -2.48
C SER A 11 -19.66 -12.90 -2.35
N ARG A 12 -18.55 -12.23 -2.55
CA ARG A 12 -18.44 -10.77 -2.46
C ARG A 12 -18.95 -10.15 -3.75
N ALA A 13 -20.10 -9.52 -3.71
CA ALA A 13 -20.74 -8.82 -4.82
C ALA A 13 -20.11 -7.47 -5.19
N VAL A 14 -18.90 -7.16 -4.67
CA VAL A 14 -18.30 -5.82 -4.80
C VAL A 14 -17.42 -5.67 -6.05
N CYS A 15 -16.96 -6.76 -6.68
CA CYS A 15 -16.12 -6.69 -7.89
C CYS A 15 -16.88 -6.38 -9.20
N VAL A 16 -18.21 -6.25 -9.18
CA VAL A 16 -19.01 -6.22 -10.42
C VAL A 16 -19.11 -4.84 -11.06
N ALA A 17 -18.88 -3.76 -10.36
CA ALA A 17 -19.18 -2.43 -10.90
C ALA A 17 -18.14 -1.88 -11.90
N LEU A 18 -16.89 -2.36 -11.90
CA LEU A 18 -15.90 -1.96 -12.93
C LEU A 18 -15.76 -2.98 -14.07
N ALA A 19 -16.10 -4.26 -13.82
CA ALA A 19 -16.00 -5.30 -14.83
C ALA A 19 -17.10 -5.20 -15.90
N THR A 20 -18.25 -4.61 -15.60
CA THR A 20 -19.38 -4.50 -16.55
C THR A 20 -19.19 -3.47 -17.65
N ALA A 21 -18.24 -2.56 -17.55
CA ALA A 21 -17.94 -1.59 -18.60
C ALA A 21 -17.07 -2.15 -19.75
N VAL A 22 -16.42 -3.30 -19.56
CA VAL A 22 -15.48 -3.89 -20.54
C VAL A 22 -16.04 -5.13 -21.24
N THR A 23 -17.12 -5.75 -20.75
CA THR A 23 -17.61 -7.05 -21.25
C THR A 23 -18.69 -6.96 -22.33
N MET A 24 -18.99 -5.79 -22.90
CA MET A 24 -19.91 -5.64 -24.03
C MET A 24 -19.21 -5.19 -25.31
N LEU A 25 -18.36 -6.04 -25.86
CA LEU A 25 -18.02 -6.04 -27.27
C LEU A 25 -18.57 -7.32 -27.90
N PRO A 26 -19.77 -7.31 -28.49
CA PRO A 26 -20.18 -8.40 -29.37
C PRO A 26 -19.38 -8.33 -30.67
N ALA A 27 -18.80 -9.45 -31.06
CA ALA A 27 -18.31 -9.64 -32.42
C ALA A 27 -19.51 -9.52 -33.37
N LEU A 28 -19.71 -8.39 -33.99
CA LEU A 28 -20.66 -8.18 -35.09
C LEU A 28 -19.87 -7.86 -36.37
N SER A 29 -19.98 -8.81 -37.27
CA SER A 29 -19.67 -8.68 -38.68
C SER A 29 -20.33 -7.42 -39.28
N GLY A 30 -19.59 -6.73 -40.13
CA GLY A 30 -19.82 -5.45 -40.76
C GLY A 30 -21.27 -5.09 -41.09
N THR A 31 -21.56 -3.81 -40.98
CA THR A 31 -22.69 -2.99 -41.43
C THR A 31 -23.68 -2.52 -40.34
N ALA A 32 -23.24 -2.01 -39.22
CA ALA A 32 -24.04 -1.11 -38.36
C ALA A 32 -23.16 -0.41 -37.28
N MET A 33 -22.19 0.35 -37.72
CA MET A 33 -21.39 1.20 -36.84
C MET A 33 -21.78 2.68 -36.99
N ALA A 34 -23.00 3.03 -36.68
CA ALA A 34 -23.41 4.44 -36.78
C ALA A 34 -24.49 4.88 -35.77
N SER A 35 -24.62 4.30 -34.56
CA SER A 35 -25.51 4.93 -33.56
C SER A 35 -25.42 4.38 -32.13
N ALA A 36 -24.29 3.92 -31.68
CA ALA A 36 -24.09 3.60 -30.26
C ALA A 36 -22.73 4.10 -29.75
N GLN A 37 -22.41 5.36 -30.03
CA GLN A 37 -21.49 6.12 -29.23
C GLN A 37 -22.27 6.65 -28.01
N SER A 38 -22.48 5.81 -27.00
CA SER A 38 -22.61 6.33 -25.67
C SER A 38 -21.21 6.86 -25.31
N SER A 39 -21.01 8.14 -25.55
CA SER A 39 -19.84 8.88 -25.13
C SER A 39 -19.74 8.69 -23.61
N PHE A 40 -18.78 7.89 -23.19
CA PHE A 40 -18.32 7.93 -21.80
C PHE A 40 -17.76 9.34 -21.63
N ASP A 41 -18.52 10.17 -20.91
CA ASP A 41 -18.16 11.56 -20.73
C ASP A 41 -17.07 11.63 -19.65
N TRP A 42 -15.84 11.89 -20.09
CA TRP A 42 -14.72 12.12 -19.19
C TRP A 42 -14.93 13.30 -18.23
N SER A 43 -15.97 14.14 -18.47
CA SER A 43 -16.36 15.21 -17.57
C SER A 43 -16.93 14.68 -16.25
N ASP A 44 -17.48 13.46 -16.21
CA ASP A 44 -17.96 12.83 -14.98
C ASP A 44 -16.80 12.42 -14.06
N LEU A 45 -15.63 12.09 -14.59
CA LEU A 45 -14.43 11.89 -13.79
C LEU A 45 -13.83 13.21 -13.29
N ASN A 46 -13.93 14.28 -14.08
CA ASN A 46 -13.53 15.63 -13.65
C ASN A 46 -14.49 16.23 -12.63
N SER A 47 -15.78 15.92 -12.70
CA SER A 47 -16.74 16.39 -11.69
C SER A 47 -16.57 15.69 -10.35
N ALA A 48 -16.13 14.43 -10.32
CA ALA A 48 -15.73 13.75 -9.08
C ALA A 48 -14.45 14.35 -8.47
N SER A 49 -13.56 14.91 -9.29
CA SER A 49 -12.37 15.64 -8.81
C SER A 49 -12.68 17.10 -8.45
N ALA A 50 -13.71 17.70 -9.07
CA ALA A 50 -14.11 19.09 -8.80
C ALA A 50 -14.83 19.30 -7.46
N GLY A 51 -15.30 18.22 -6.81
CA GLY A 51 -15.84 18.27 -5.44
C GLY A 51 -14.79 18.51 -4.35
N PHE A 52 -13.49 18.48 -4.70
CA PHE A 52 -12.37 18.81 -3.79
C PHE A 52 -11.76 20.20 -4.00
N GLY A 53 -12.35 20.98 -4.88
CA GLY A 53 -11.89 22.34 -5.18
C GLY A 53 -12.57 23.40 -4.31
N SER A 54 -12.46 23.36 -3.00
CA SER A 54 -12.55 24.59 -2.22
C SER A 54 -11.16 25.15 -2.08
N SER A 55 -10.96 26.35 -2.56
CA SER A 55 -9.78 27.22 -2.38
C SER A 55 -9.63 27.68 -0.91
N GLY A 56 -9.74 26.72 0.03
CA GLY A 56 -9.29 26.85 1.39
C GLY A 56 -7.84 26.41 1.45
N GLU A 57 -6.96 27.28 1.92
CA GLU A 57 -5.60 26.94 2.27
C GLU A 57 -5.60 25.63 3.08
N GLN A 58 -5.03 24.58 2.51
CA GLN A 58 -4.93 23.31 3.24
C GLN A 58 -4.12 23.56 4.51
N PRO A 59 -4.59 23.15 5.68
CA PRO A 59 -3.80 23.32 6.90
C PRO A 59 -2.44 22.67 6.70
N ALA A 60 -1.39 23.35 7.14
CA ALA A 60 -0.03 22.83 7.07
C ALA A 60 0.00 21.46 7.79
N LEU A 61 0.59 20.48 7.12
CA LEU A 61 0.77 19.16 7.73
C LEU A 61 1.71 19.30 8.95
N PRO A 62 1.49 18.52 10.02
CA PRO A 62 2.38 18.53 11.17
C PRO A 62 3.79 18.09 10.74
N GLU A 63 4.79 18.61 11.43
CA GLU A 63 6.14 18.09 11.26
C GLU A 63 6.19 16.63 11.75
N ILE A 64 6.77 15.77 10.92
CA ILE A 64 7.07 14.41 11.38
C ILE A 64 8.19 14.48 12.42
N PRO A 65 8.20 13.58 13.43
CA PRO A 65 9.29 13.55 14.38
C PRO A 65 10.63 13.49 13.66
N PRO A 66 11.59 14.35 13.99
CA PRO A 66 12.91 14.25 13.41
C PRO A 66 13.47 12.85 13.71
N PRO A 67 14.22 12.26 12.75
CA PRO A 67 14.88 10.99 13.01
C PRO A 67 15.65 11.10 14.33
N SER A 68 15.51 10.12 15.22
CA SER A 68 16.29 10.09 16.45
C SER A 68 17.78 10.18 16.12
N ALA A 69 18.61 10.68 17.04
CA ALA A 69 20.06 10.72 16.84
C ALA A 69 20.66 9.31 16.59
N ALA A 70 19.95 8.27 17.02
CA ALA A 70 20.27 6.86 16.79
C ALA A 70 19.59 6.28 15.54
N ALA A 71 18.94 7.11 14.69
CA ALA A 71 18.24 6.61 13.51
C ALA A 71 19.21 5.96 12.51
N VAL A 72 18.87 4.75 12.12
CA VAL A 72 19.59 4.03 11.06
C VAL A 72 19.45 4.80 9.75
N ARG A 73 20.58 5.14 9.15
CA ARG A 73 20.64 5.76 7.82
C ARG A 73 21.42 4.86 6.88
N LEU A 74 20.82 4.56 5.74
CA LEU A 74 21.42 3.70 4.71
C LEU A 74 21.84 4.54 3.51
N GLU A 75 23.00 4.17 2.93
CA GLU A 75 23.52 4.81 1.72
C GLU A 75 22.81 4.28 0.47
N GLY A 76 22.56 2.96 0.45
CA GLY A 76 21.94 2.26 -0.68
C GLY A 76 20.41 2.34 -0.70
N ALA A 77 19.76 2.91 0.34
CA ALA A 77 18.30 3.00 0.41
C ALA A 77 17.85 4.38 0.91
N ARG A 78 17.68 5.32 -0.01
CA ARG A 78 17.41 6.74 0.32
C ARG A 78 16.09 6.98 1.06
N ASN A 79 15.03 6.22 0.75
CA ASN A 79 13.72 6.37 1.37
C ASN A 79 13.56 5.48 2.62
N PHE A 80 14.69 5.01 3.18
CA PHE A 80 14.71 4.21 4.40
C PHE A 80 14.49 5.09 5.63
N ARG A 81 13.54 4.70 6.48
CA ARG A 81 13.25 5.34 7.76
C ARG A 81 12.50 4.45 8.74
N ASP A 82 12.62 4.79 10.01
CA ASP A 82 11.82 4.21 11.11
C ASP A 82 10.36 4.68 11.00
N VAL A 83 9.43 3.79 11.26
CA VAL A 83 7.99 4.07 11.34
C VAL A 83 7.59 4.40 12.80
N GLY A 84 8.54 4.41 13.73
CA GLY A 84 8.34 4.76 15.13
C GLY A 84 8.43 6.26 15.42
N GLY A 85 8.09 6.61 16.67
CA GLY A 85 8.13 7.99 17.17
C GLY A 85 6.83 8.78 17.02
N TYR A 86 5.87 8.30 16.25
CA TYR A 86 4.58 8.96 16.07
C TYR A 86 3.70 8.83 17.32
N ARG A 87 2.99 9.92 17.65
CA ARG A 87 1.98 9.90 18.71
C ARG A 87 0.64 9.45 18.19
N THR A 88 -0.01 8.58 18.96
CA THR A 88 -1.39 8.15 18.71
C THR A 88 -2.39 9.13 19.28
N ALA A 89 -3.64 9.08 18.82
CA ALA A 89 -4.72 9.95 19.32
C ALA A 89 -5.01 9.75 20.81
N ASP A 90 -4.73 8.57 21.36
CA ASP A 90 -4.89 8.25 22.79
C ASP A 90 -3.64 8.59 23.64
N GLY A 91 -2.63 9.23 23.04
CA GLY A 91 -1.44 9.76 23.71
C GLY A 91 -0.28 8.79 23.86
N ARG A 92 -0.39 7.53 23.39
CA ARG A 92 0.72 6.58 23.31
C ARG A 92 1.70 6.98 22.21
N THR A 93 2.80 6.28 22.12
CA THR A 93 3.83 6.51 21.09
C THR A 93 4.14 5.20 20.37
N VAL A 94 4.29 5.25 19.06
CA VAL A 94 4.78 4.11 18.28
C VAL A 94 6.25 3.88 18.61
N ARG A 95 6.60 2.69 19.06
CA ARG A 95 7.97 2.33 19.47
C ARG A 95 8.93 2.44 18.29
N PRO A 96 10.03 3.18 18.40
CA PRO A 96 11.05 3.23 17.38
C PRO A 96 11.88 1.94 17.34
N GLY A 97 12.53 1.69 16.20
CA GLY A 97 13.48 0.59 16.04
C GLY A 97 12.85 -0.78 15.78
N LEU A 98 11.54 -0.88 15.63
CA LEU A 98 10.86 -2.15 15.41
C LEU A 98 10.32 -2.33 13.99
N VAL A 99 10.00 -1.24 13.31
CA VAL A 99 9.46 -1.27 11.96
C VAL A 99 10.11 -0.18 11.12
N TYR A 100 10.66 -0.57 9.99
CA TYR A 100 11.27 0.33 9.01
C TYR A 100 10.54 0.23 7.68
N ARG A 101 10.48 1.34 6.96
CA ARG A 101 10.05 1.37 5.56
C ARG A 101 11.20 1.80 4.67
N ALA A 102 11.22 1.31 3.42
CA ALA A 102 12.31 1.61 2.50
C ALA A 102 11.88 1.64 1.03
N ASN A 103 12.77 2.14 0.16
CA ASN A 103 12.83 1.74 -1.24
C ASN A 103 13.58 0.40 -1.36
N LYS A 104 13.69 -0.14 -2.60
CA LYS A 104 14.39 -1.40 -2.88
C LYS A 104 15.75 -1.49 -2.17
N LEU A 105 16.09 -2.68 -1.72
CA LEU A 105 17.31 -2.96 -0.96
C LEU A 105 18.46 -3.52 -1.82
N SER A 106 18.29 -3.57 -3.14
CA SER A 106 19.26 -4.13 -4.08
C SER A 106 20.62 -3.42 -4.09
N SER A 107 20.67 -2.15 -3.66
CA SER A 107 21.87 -1.32 -3.70
C SER A 107 22.55 -1.14 -2.33
N LEU A 108 22.18 -1.94 -1.32
CA LEU A 108 22.78 -1.82 0.01
C LEU A 108 24.28 -2.12 -0.01
N THR A 109 25.06 -1.29 0.69
CA THR A 109 26.50 -1.50 0.89
C THR A 109 26.77 -2.48 2.05
N ASP A 110 28.01 -2.96 2.20
CA ASP A 110 28.40 -3.77 3.37
C ASP A 110 28.21 -3.01 4.67
N ALA A 111 28.45 -1.69 4.66
CA ALA A 111 28.20 -0.82 5.80
C ALA A 111 26.71 -0.73 6.13
N ASP A 112 25.83 -0.72 5.12
CA ASP A 112 24.38 -0.74 5.34
C ASP A 112 23.92 -2.08 5.93
N LEU A 113 24.46 -3.20 5.43
CA LEU A 113 24.17 -4.52 6.00
C LEU A 113 24.58 -4.60 7.49
N ALA A 114 25.76 -4.08 7.83
CA ALA A 114 26.21 -4.02 9.23
C ALA A 114 25.27 -3.16 10.11
N LYS A 115 24.78 -2.02 9.58
CA LYS A 115 23.81 -1.18 10.31
C LYS A 115 22.48 -1.89 10.52
N LEU A 116 21.97 -2.62 9.51
CA LEU A 116 20.73 -3.40 9.64
C LEU A 116 20.88 -4.57 10.61
N THR A 117 22.04 -5.23 10.63
CA THR A 117 22.37 -6.26 11.61
C THR A 117 22.39 -5.66 13.03
N ALA A 118 23.03 -4.50 13.21
CA ALA A 118 23.07 -3.80 14.49
C ALA A 118 21.69 -3.32 14.96
N ALA A 119 20.78 -3.01 14.00
CA ALA A 119 19.38 -2.69 14.26
C ALA A 119 18.52 -3.93 14.54
N ASN A 120 19.12 -5.11 14.62
CA ASN A 120 18.44 -6.39 14.82
C ASN A 120 17.33 -6.64 13.80
N LEU A 121 17.58 -6.36 12.50
CA LEU A 121 16.67 -6.70 11.44
C LEU A 121 16.52 -8.22 11.34
N THR A 122 15.30 -8.72 11.36
CA THR A 122 15.00 -10.17 11.31
C THR A 122 14.02 -10.55 10.21
N LEU A 123 13.32 -9.56 9.63
CA LEU A 123 12.33 -9.77 8.58
C LEU A 123 12.39 -8.67 7.54
N ASP A 124 12.42 -9.08 6.28
CA ASP A 124 12.24 -8.23 5.10
C ASP A 124 10.96 -8.65 4.38
N VAL A 125 10.04 -7.69 4.15
CA VAL A 125 8.79 -7.90 3.42
C VAL A 125 8.81 -7.10 2.12
N ASP A 126 8.92 -7.79 1.00
CA ASP A 126 9.01 -7.20 -0.32
C ASP A 126 7.65 -7.10 -1.01
N LEU A 127 7.19 -5.87 -1.24
CA LEU A 127 5.91 -5.57 -1.89
C LEU A 127 5.98 -5.52 -3.42
N ARG A 128 7.14 -5.80 -4.01
CA ARG A 128 7.39 -5.72 -5.45
C ARG A 128 6.85 -6.93 -6.20
N ASN A 129 6.60 -6.75 -7.49
CA ASN A 129 6.25 -7.84 -8.37
C ASN A 129 7.45 -8.73 -8.75
N ALA A 130 7.17 -9.87 -9.38
CA ALA A 130 8.20 -10.86 -9.71
C ALA A 130 9.29 -10.31 -10.67
N SER A 131 8.92 -9.44 -11.63
CA SER A 131 9.89 -8.81 -12.56
C SER A 131 10.84 -7.90 -11.82
N GLU A 132 10.31 -6.98 -10.99
CA GLU A 132 11.11 -6.05 -10.18
C GLU A 132 12.09 -6.79 -9.25
N ARG A 133 11.63 -7.91 -8.64
CA ARG A 133 12.48 -8.73 -7.77
C ARG A 133 13.58 -9.47 -8.52
N SER A 134 13.29 -9.94 -9.74
CA SER A 134 14.28 -10.66 -10.54
C SER A 134 15.32 -9.72 -11.16
N GLU A 135 14.92 -8.51 -11.52
CA GLU A 135 15.81 -7.51 -12.11
C GLU A 135 16.75 -6.90 -11.06
N GLU A 136 16.22 -6.66 -9.88
CA GLU A 136 16.94 -6.00 -8.79
C GLU A 136 16.71 -6.75 -7.46
N PRO A 137 17.30 -7.95 -7.29
CA PRO A 137 17.14 -8.75 -6.06
C PRO A 137 17.69 -8.00 -4.84
N ASP A 138 17.02 -8.16 -3.71
CA ASP A 138 17.45 -7.50 -2.47
C ASP A 138 18.75 -8.08 -1.94
N ARG A 139 19.52 -7.21 -1.33
CA ARG A 139 20.71 -7.52 -0.59
C ARG A 139 20.42 -7.28 0.88
N ILE A 140 20.25 -8.35 1.65
CA ILE A 140 19.88 -8.31 3.07
C ILE A 140 20.93 -9.04 3.92
N PRO A 141 21.05 -8.73 5.23
CA PRO A 141 21.95 -9.43 6.12
C PRO A 141 21.64 -10.94 6.19
N GLU A 142 22.66 -11.74 6.42
CA GLU A 142 22.50 -13.18 6.60
C GLU A 142 21.58 -13.48 7.81
N GLY A 143 20.69 -14.45 7.67
CA GLY A 143 19.73 -14.85 8.69
C GLY A 143 18.44 -14.02 8.73
N VAL A 144 18.35 -12.92 7.99
CA VAL A 144 17.08 -12.18 7.82
C VAL A 144 16.12 -13.01 6.98
N ARG A 145 14.90 -13.21 7.48
CA ARG A 145 13.83 -13.87 6.72
C ARG A 145 13.36 -12.93 5.62
N TYR A 146 13.18 -13.48 4.42
CA TYR A 146 12.62 -12.78 3.28
C TYR A 146 11.22 -13.29 2.99
N GLN A 147 10.26 -12.37 2.93
CA GLN A 147 8.86 -12.67 2.63
C GLN A 147 8.38 -11.79 1.48
N VAL A 148 7.72 -12.41 0.51
CA VAL A 148 7.10 -11.68 -0.60
C VAL A 148 5.63 -11.40 -0.27
N ALA A 149 5.23 -10.15 -0.43
CA ALA A 149 3.85 -9.68 -0.36
C ALA A 149 3.53 -8.84 -1.62
N ASP A 150 3.44 -9.50 -2.76
CA ASP A 150 3.32 -8.87 -4.09
C ASP A 150 1.96 -8.15 -4.23
N VAL A 151 1.98 -6.82 -4.10
CA VAL A 151 0.76 -5.98 -4.14
C VAL A 151 0.03 -6.04 -5.49
N VAL A 152 0.74 -6.33 -6.57
CA VAL A 152 0.16 -6.48 -7.92
C VAL A 152 0.16 -7.94 -8.39
N GLY A 153 0.38 -8.89 -7.48
CA GLY A 153 0.44 -10.33 -7.74
C GLY A 153 -0.89 -10.90 -8.20
N ILE A 154 -0.90 -11.50 -9.39
CA ILE A 154 -2.08 -12.18 -9.94
C ILE A 154 -2.22 -13.61 -9.39
N GLY A 155 -1.17 -14.16 -8.77
CA GLY A 155 -1.12 -15.56 -8.31
C GLY A 155 -1.89 -15.87 -7.03
N ASN A 156 -2.52 -14.88 -6.38
CA ASN A 156 -3.14 -15.02 -5.07
C ASN A 156 -4.58 -15.58 -5.13
N GLY A 157 -4.81 -16.64 -5.92
CA GLY A 157 -6.09 -17.36 -5.93
C GLY A 157 -7.18 -16.77 -6.84
N ILE A 158 -6.80 -15.94 -7.79
CA ILE A 158 -7.70 -15.30 -8.75
C ILE A 158 -8.04 -16.29 -9.88
N GLY A 159 -9.32 -16.48 -10.17
CA GLY A 159 -9.79 -17.35 -11.24
C GLY A 159 -9.49 -16.81 -12.63
N PHE A 160 -9.38 -17.72 -13.63
CA PHE A 160 -9.06 -17.37 -15.01
C PHE A 160 -10.03 -16.33 -15.63
N HIS A 161 -11.29 -16.33 -15.23
CA HIS A 161 -12.32 -15.39 -15.71
C HIS A 161 -12.11 -13.94 -15.19
N GLU A 162 -11.34 -13.77 -14.11
CA GLU A 162 -10.96 -12.47 -13.57
C GLU A 162 -9.62 -11.97 -14.14
N PHE A 163 -8.89 -12.86 -14.83
CA PHE A 163 -7.52 -12.61 -15.30
C PHE A 163 -7.43 -11.50 -16.37
N VAL A 164 -8.35 -11.45 -17.33
CA VAL A 164 -8.26 -10.50 -18.45
C VAL A 164 -8.51 -9.05 -18.04
N PRO A 165 -9.55 -8.74 -17.23
CA PRO A 165 -9.70 -7.41 -16.67
C PRO A 165 -8.54 -7.01 -15.75
N LEU A 166 -7.96 -8.00 -15.02
CA LEU A 166 -6.85 -7.77 -14.10
C LEU A 166 -5.54 -7.47 -14.80
N THR A 167 -5.24 -8.09 -15.94
CA THR A 167 -4.03 -7.78 -16.72
C THR A 167 -4.04 -6.35 -17.26
N LEU A 168 -5.21 -5.86 -17.69
CA LEU A 168 -5.37 -4.46 -18.09
C LEU A 168 -5.26 -3.53 -16.88
N GLY A 169 -5.94 -3.85 -15.78
CA GLY A 169 -5.85 -3.12 -14.52
C GLY A 169 -4.42 -3.09 -13.98
N ARG A 170 -3.70 -4.22 -14.06
CA ARG A 170 -2.29 -4.29 -13.70
C ARG A 170 -1.41 -3.39 -14.55
N ALA A 171 -1.58 -3.40 -15.88
CA ALA A 171 -0.83 -2.53 -16.77
C ALA A 171 -1.05 -1.04 -16.46
N LEU A 172 -2.29 -0.66 -16.07
CA LEU A 172 -2.61 0.68 -15.61
C LEU A 172 -1.95 1.01 -14.27
N VAL A 173 -1.91 0.05 -13.34
CA VAL A 173 -1.23 0.23 -12.04
C VAL A 173 0.27 0.26 -12.20
N ASP A 174 0.86 -0.61 -13.02
CA ASP A 174 2.29 -0.59 -13.31
C ASP A 174 2.69 0.75 -13.96
N ALA A 175 1.86 1.29 -14.85
CA ALA A 175 2.04 2.63 -15.42
C ALA A 175 1.90 3.74 -14.37
N ALA A 176 0.96 3.60 -13.43
CA ALA A 176 0.75 4.53 -12.33
C ALA A 176 1.89 4.48 -11.29
N VAL A 177 2.30 3.28 -10.91
CA VAL A 177 3.35 3.04 -9.89
C VAL A 177 4.75 3.36 -10.44
N SER A 178 4.95 3.29 -11.76
CA SER A 178 6.20 3.74 -12.42
C SER A 178 6.41 5.25 -12.38
N GLY A 179 5.44 6.02 -11.89
CA GLY A 179 5.58 7.46 -11.65
C GLY A 179 5.51 8.33 -12.90
N SER A 180 4.92 7.81 -13.98
CA SER A 180 4.96 8.47 -15.28
C SER A 180 3.89 9.56 -15.50
N SER A 181 2.86 9.70 -14.65
CA SER A 181 1.87 10.78 -14.74
C SER A 181 0.99 10.90 -13.49
N ASP A 182 0.51 12.11 -13.15
CA ASP A 182 -0.46 12.38 -12.08
C ASP A 182 -1.76 11.60 -12.24
N ILE A 183 -2.24 11.47 -13.47
CA ILE A 183 -3.46 10.70 -13.80
C ILE A 183 -3.25 9.24 -13.45
N GLY A 184 -2.10 8.67 -13.76
CA GLY A 184 -1.76 7.29 -13.42
C GLY A 184 -1.77 7.05 -11.91
N GLN A 185 -1.25 7.97 -11.13
CA GLN A 185 -1.22 7.85 -9.66
C GLN A 185 -2.63 8.01 -9.06
N THR A 186 -3.42 8.96 -9.55
CA THR A 186 -4.80 9.17 -9.08
C THR A 186 -5.68 7.93 -9.30
N VAL A 187 -5.43 7.14 -10.34
CA VAL A 187 -6.13 5.86 -10.61
C VAL A 187 -5.47 4.70 -9.85
N GLY A 188 -4.16 4.68 -9.73
CA GLY A 188 -3.39 3.60 -9.10
C GLY A 188 -3.64 3.45 -7.62
N TYR A 189 -3.83 4.54 -6.89
CA TYR A 189 -4.08 4.48 -5.44
C TYR A 189 -5.45 3.86 -5.10
N PRO A 190 -6.59 4.28 -5.71
CA PRO A 190 -7.86 3.57 -5.54
C PRO A 190 -7.79 2.09 -5.94
N PHE A 191 -7.00 1.75 -6.97
CA PHE A 191 -6.83 0.36 -7.39
C PHE A 191 -6.15 -0.49 -6.31
N MET A 192 -5.13 0.03 -5.60
CA MET A 192 -4.51 -0.68 -4.48
C MET A 192 -5.49 -1.02 -3.35
N VAL A 193 -6.61 -0.30 -3.25
CA VAL A 193 -7.68 -0.57 -2.26
C VAL A 193 -8.66 -1.64 -2.74
N ASN A 194 -8.86 -1.78 -4.05
CA ASN A 194 -9.90 -2.66 -4.62
C ASN A 194 -9.37 -3.99 -5.14
N PHE A 195 -8.06 -4.07 -5.39
CA PHE A 195 -7.49 -5.22 -6.05
C PHE A 195 -7.26 -6.35 -5.05
N THR A 196 -7.85 -7.52 -5.30
CA THR A 196 -7.77 -8.67 -4.39
C THR A 196 -6.33 -9.09 -4.10
N GLY A 197 -5.41 -8.96 -5.06
CA GLY A 197 -3.98 -9.22 -4.84
C GLY A 197 -3.34 -8.24 -3.86
N SER A 198 -3.77 -6.97 -3.89
CA SER A 198 -3.34 -5.96 -2.92
C SER A 198 -3.88 -6.26 -1.52
N ASP A 199 -5.15 -6.66 -1.41
CA ASP A 199 -5.75 -7.01 -0.11
C ASP A 199 -4.97 -8.13 0.56
N VAL A 200 -4.64 -9.20 -0.18
CA VAL A 200 -3.82 -10.31 0.33
C VAL A 200 -2.42 -9.83 0.72
N ALA A 201 -1.77 -9.03 -0.11
CA ALA A 201 -0.43 -8.55 0.16
C ALA A 201 -0.35 -7.62 1.39
N PHE A 202 -1.33 -6.73 1.57
CA PHE A 202 -1.39 -5.89 2.77
C PHE A 202 -1.83 -6.67 4.01
N HIS A 203 -2.70 -7.68 3.89
CA HIS A 203 -2.94 -8.65 4.95
C HIS A 203 -1.63 -9.31 5.41
N ASP A 204 -0.87 -9.85 4.45
CA ASP A 204 0.39 -10.54 4.73
C ASP A 204 1.43 -9.61 5.36
N LEU A 205 1.56 -8.36 4.88
CA LEU A 205 2.43 -7.35 5.48
C LEU A 205 2.09 -7.11 6.96
N ILE A 206 0.82 -6.81 7.24
CA ILE A 206 0.35 -6.48 8.60
C ILE A 206 0.51 -7.68 9.53
N THR A 207 0.17 -8.87 9.05
CA THR A 207 0.32 -10.12 9.81
C THR A 207 1.79 -10.45 10.05
N ALA A 208 2.66 -10.26 9.06
CA ALA A 208 4.11 -10.47 9.19
C ALA A 208 4.73 -9.54 10.26
N ILE A 209 4.34 -8.26 10.29
CA ILE A 209 4.77 -7.32 11.33
C ILE A 209 4.27 -7.77 12.71
N ALA A 210 3.01 -8.17 12.82
CA ALA A 210 2.41 -8.62 14.08
C ALA A 210 3.11 -9.86 14.64
N THR A 211 3.40 -10.83 13.78
CA THR A 211 3.90 -12.16 14.14
C THR A 211 5.42 -12.30 14.12
N ASN A 212 6.18 -11.32 13.66
CA ASN A 212 7.63 -11.34 13.75
C ASN A 212 8.03 -11.39 15.24
N PRO A 213 8.57 -12.49 15.77
CA PRO A 213 8.66 -12.68 17.22
C PRO A 213 9.70 -11.76 17.85
N ASP A 214 10.84 -11.61 17.21
CA ASP A 214 12.00 -10.87 17.73
C ASP A 214 12.60 -10.00 16.62
N GLY A 215 13.08 -8.81 17.00
CA GLY A 215 13.79 -7.91 16.12
C GLY A 215 12.89 -7.03 15.24
N ALA A 216 13.54 -6.32 14.34
CA ALA A 216 12.91 -5.36 13.48
C ALA A 216 12.41 -5.98 12.16
N THR A 217 11.38 -5.37 11.60
CA THR A 217 10.87 -5.66 10.26
C THR A 217 11.17 -4.46 9.36
N VAL A 218 11.71 -4.70 8.16
CA VAL A 218 11.66 -3.73 7.07
C VAL A 218 10.64 -4.19 6.03
N TYR A 219 9.91 -3.23 5.45
CA TYR A 219 9.09 -3.50 4.27
C TYR A 219 9.32 -2.42 3.21
N HIS A 220 9.25 -2.81 1.96
CA HIS A 220 9.62 -1.93 0.88
C HIS A 220 8.94 -2.26 -0.45
N CYS A 221 9.03 -1.33 -1.40
CA CYS A 221 8.79 -1.57 -2.82
C CYS A 221 9.95 -0.98 -3.63
N SER A 222 9.78 -0.63 -4.90
CA SER A 222 10.87 -0.10 -5.73
C SER A 222 11.32 1.30 -5.28
N ALA A 223 10.41 2.27 -5.19
CA ALA A 223 10.70 3.63 -4.71
C ALA A 223 10.42 3.84 -3.22
N GLY A 224 9.71 2.92 -2.56
CA GLY A 224 9.33 3.04 -1.15
C GLY A 224 8.29 4.11 -0.86
N LYS A 225 7.58 4.61 -1.87
CA LYS A 225 6.64 5.73 -1.75
C LYS A 225 5.17 5.31 -1.86
N ASP A 226 4.79 4.54 -2.88
CA ASP A 226 3.38 4.23 -3.20
C ASP A 226 2.88 2.99 -2.42
N ARG A 227 3.22 1.77 -2.83
CA ARG A 227 2.85 0.51 -2.15
C ARG A 227 3.28 0.52 -0.68
N THR A 228 4.51 0.91 -0.42
CA THR A 228 5.07 1.11 0.93
C THR A 228 4.33 2.21 1.68
N GLY A 229 4.00 3.31 1.02
CA GLY A 229 3.26 4.42 1.62
C GLY A 229 1.86 4.04 2.06
N TRP A 230 1.12 3.29 1.22
CA TRP A 230 -0.19 2.79 1.58
C TRP A 230 -0.12 1.76 2.71
N GLY A 231 0.84 0.81 2.67
CA GLY A 231 1.09 -0.12 3.78
C GLY A 231 1.41 0.59 5.10
N THR A 232 2.18 1.70 5.05
CA THR A 232 2.43 2.55 6.23
C THR A 232 1.15 3.20 6.73
N ALA A 233 0.31 3.73 5.82
CA ALA A 233 -0.96 4.36 6.19
C ALA A 233 -1.91 3.37 6.89
N ILE A 234 -1.98 2.12 6.41
CA ILE A 234 -2.74 1.05 7.06
C ILE A 234 -2.19 0.76 8.46
N LEU A 235 -0.88 0.52 8.59
CA LEU A 235 -0.24 0.20 9.86
C LEU A 235 -0.45 1.32 10.90
N LEU A 236 -0.17 2.56 10.53
CA LEU A 236 -0.31 3.70 11.43
C LEU A 236 -1.78 3.96 11.82
N THR A 237 -2.72 3.70 10.93
CA THR A 237 -4.16 3.75 11.25
C THR A 237 -4.54 2.69 12.29
N ILE A 238 -4.07 1.45 12.13
CA ILE A 238 -4.28 0.36 13.12
C ILE A 238 -3.73 0.76 14.48
N LEU A 239 -2.60 1.45 14.52
CA LEU A 239 -1.97 1.93 15.76
C LEU A 239 -2.67 3.17 16.36
N GLY A 240 -3.60 3.80 15.64
CA GLY A 240 -4.34 4.97 16.12
C GLY A 240 -3.59 6.30 15.94
N VAL A 241 -2.65 6.37 15.00
CA VAL A 241 -1.97 7.62 14.64
C VAL A 241 -2.94 8.52 13.85
N PRO A 242 -3.02 9.83 14.13
CA PRO A 242 -3.89 10.77 13.42
C PRO A 242 -3.60 10.84 11.92
N ARG A 243 -4.65 11.08 11.13
CA ARG A 243 -4.61 11.13 9.67
C ARG A 243 -3.62 12.15 9.10
N ASP A 244 -3.53 13.32 9.70
CA ASP A 244 -2.61 14.39 9.32
C ASP A 244 -1.14 13.98 9.51
N VAL A 245 -0.82 13.26 10.60
CA VAL A 245 0.51 12.69 10.86
C VAL A 245 0.85 11.60 9.84
N ILE A 246 -0.11 10.73 9.50
CA ILE A 246 0.03 9.73 8.42
C ILE A 246 0.32 10.40 7.09
N SER A 247 -0.40 11.48 6.79
CA SER A 247 -0.20 12.28 5.58
C SER A 247 1.18 12.93 5.55
N ALA A 248 1.66 13.42 6.69
CA ALA A 248 3.00 13.99 6.80
C ALA A 248 4.10 12.95 6.58
N ASP A 249 3.98 11.72 7.13
CA ASP A 249 4.92 10.64 6.82
C ASP A 249 4.92 10.30 5.33
N PHE A 250 3.75 10.22 4.70
CA PHE A 250 3.66 9.94 3.27
C PHE A 250 4.41 11.00 2.45
N MET A 251 4.13 12.29 2.72
CA MET A 251 4.76 13.43 2.04
C MET A 251 6.27 13.54 2.30
N ALA A 252 6.77 13.00 3.42
CA ALA A 252 8.20 12.95 3.71
C ALA A 252 9.00 12.19 2.65
N SER A 253 8.37 11.32 1.87
CA SER A 253 9.02 10.64 0.74
C SER A 253 9.63 11.62 -0.26
N ASN A 254 9.08 12.83 -0.40
CA ASN A 254 9.65 13.89 -1.23
C ASN A 254 11.04 14.29 -0.73
N THR A 255 11.15 14.57 0.57
CA THR A 255 12.42 14.93 1.20
C THR A 255 13.44 13.79 1.13
N TYR A 256 13.04 12.57 1.46
CA TYR A 256 13.93 11.40 1.45
C TYR A 256 14.44 11.05 0.06
N LEU A 257 13.61 11.24 -0.97
CA LEU A 257 13.99 10.99 -2.38
C LEU A 257 14.69 12.18 -3.02
N GLY A 258 14.71 13.37 -2.36
CA GLY A 258 15.29 14.61 -2.88
C GLY A 258 14.52 15.16 -4.09
N ARG A 259 13.20 15.03 -4.07
CA ARG A 259 12.28 15.48 -5.13
C ARG A 259 11.04 16.09 -4.49
N ASP A 260 10.58 17.24 -4.98
CA ASP A 260 9.38 17.91 -4.45
C ASP A 260 8.08 17.29 -4.97
N ASP A 261 8.17 16.45 -6.02
CA ASP A 261 7.09 15.85 -6.79
C ASP A 261 7.10 14.31 -6.76
N ALA A 262 7.81 13.68 -5.82
CA ALA A 262 7.85 12.22 -5.74
C ALA A 262 6.48 11.64 -5.34
N VAL A 263 5.76 12.33 -4.46
CA VAL A 263 4.39 12.03 -4.06
C VAL A 263 3.57 13.30 -3.90
N GLU A 264 2.26 13.18 -4.08
CA GLU A 264 1.28 14.23 -3.81
C GLU A 264 0.22 13.75 -2.83
N LEU A 265 -0.24 14.63 -1.96
CA LEU A 265 -1.25 14.31 -0.96
C LEU A 265 -2.58 13.87 -1.58
N SER A 266 -2.90 14.40 -2.77
CA SER A 266 -4.06 14.02 -3.58
C SER A 266 -4.11 12.51 -3.84
N TRP A 267 -2.98 11.86 -4.08
CA TRP A 267 -2.90 10.42 -4.37
C TRP A 267 -3.26 9.58 -3.14
N LEU A 268 -2.69 9.90 -1.99
CA LEU A 268 -3.04 9.24 -0.73
C LEU A 268 -4.52 9.47 -0.38
N ASN A 269 -5.02 10.69 -0.57
CA ASN A 269 -6.42 11.03 -0.33
C ASN A 269 -7.36 10.25 -1.25
N ALA A 270 -6.99 9.97 -2.49
CA ALA A 270 -7.76 9.14 -3.41
C ALA A 270 -7.91 7.69 -2.90
N ALA A 271 -6.86 7.10 -2.31
CA ALA A 271 -6.95 5.79 -1.67
C ALA A 271 -7.91 5.81 -0.48
N PHE A 272 -7.79 6.79 0.39
CA PHE A 272 -8.69 6.90 1.53
C PHE A 272 -10.15 7.14 1.11
N ALA A 273 -10.40 8.00 0.12
CA ALA A 273 -11.74 8.22 -0.42
C ALA A 273 -12.33 6.92 -1.01
N GLN A 274 -11.48 6.08 -1.61
CA GLN A 274 -11.90 4.78 -2.08
C GLN A 274 -12.27 3.83 -0.93
N VAL A 275 -11.51 3.84 0.17
CA VAL A 275 -11.84 3.09 1.39
C VAL A 275 -13.18 3.55 1.96
N ASP A 276 -13.39 4.86 2.08
CA ASP A 276 -14.64 5.42 2.60
C ASP A 276 -15.83 5.01 1.72
N ARG A 277 -15.66 5.02 0.41
CA ARG A 277 -16.70 4.63 -0.56
C ARG A 277 -17.07 3.15 -0.49
N LEU A 278 -16.08 2.25 -0.34
CA LEU A 278 -16.28 0.80 -0.42
C LEU A 278 -16.60 0.17 0.93
N TYR A 279 -15.99 0.69 1.99
CA TYR A 279 -16.04 0.09 3.32
C TYR A 279 -16.66 1.01 4.38
N GLY A 280 -16.88 2.30 4.07
CA GLY A 280 -17.36 3.27 5.03
C GLY A 280 -16.30 3.78 6.03
N GLY A 281 -15.04 3.37 5.86
CA GLY A 281 -13.91 3.82 6.68
C GLY A 281 -12.82 2.79 6.88
N MET A 282 -11.69 3.23 7.43
CA MET A 282 -10.50 2.42 7.59
C MET A 282 -10.69 1.22 8.53
N ASP A 283 -11.51 1.33 9.57
CA ASP A 283 -11.76 0.21 10.50
C ASP A 283 -12.42 -0.97 9.79
N ALA A 284 -13.42 -0.69 8.95
CA ALA A 284 -14.07 -1.73 8.16
C ALA A 284 -13.15 -2.26 7.05
N TYR A 285 -12.36 -1.38 6.41
CA TYR A 285 -11.35 -1.82 5.43
C TYR A 285 -10.34 -2.80 6.05
N VAL A 286 -9.79 -2.47 7.21
CA VAL A 286 -8.82 -3.34 7.92
C VAL A 286 -9.44 -4.69 8.25
N ARG A 287 -10.70 -4.72 8.74
CA ARG A 287 -11.35 -5.97 9.18
C ARG A 287 -11.95 -6.77 8.03
N ASP A 288 -12.70 -6.11 7.16
CA ASP A 288 -13.51 -6.76 6.14
C ASP A 288 -12.81 -6.79 4.78
N GLY A 289 -12.01 -5.76 4.46
CA GLY A 289 -11.22 -5.65 3.24
C GLY A 289 -9.96 -6.50 3.33
N LEU A 290 -9.16 -6.26 4.36
CA LEU A 290 -7.89 -6.95 4.57
C LEU A 290 -7.99 -8.22 5.42
N ASP A 291 -9.17 -8.56 5.95
CA ASP A 291 -9.39 -9.73 6.81
C ASP A 291 -8.45 -9.78 8.05
N ILE A 292 -8.12 -8.61 8.61
CA ILE A 292 -7.30 -8.50 9.82
C ILE A 292 -8.19 -8.62 11.05
N ASN A 293 -8.03 -9.72 11.78
CA ASN A 293 -8.81 -9.99 12.97
C ASN A 293 -8.35 -9.15 14.19
N GLN A 294 -9.21 -9.09 15.22
CA GLN A 294 -8.93 -8.31 16.43
C GLN A 294 -7.66 -8.78 17.16
N ALA A 295 -7.37 -10.07 17.16
CA ALA A 295 -6.18 -10.60 17.83
C ALA A 295 -4.88 -10.08 17.18
N THR A 296 -4.85 -9.97 15.84
CA THR A 296 -3.71 -9.36 15.11
C THR A 296 -3.58 -7.87 15.43
N ILE A 297 -4.69 -7.13 15.50
CA ILE A 297 -4.70 -5.70 15.88
C ILE A 297 -4.14 -5.55 17.31
N ASP A 298 -4.61 -6.37 18.24
CA ASP A 298 -4.17 -6.32 19.65
C ASP A 298 -2.68 -6.67 19.77
N ALA A 299 -2.20 -7.67 19.03
CA ALA A 299 -0.78 -8.05 18.99
C ALA A 299 0.09 -6.92 18.46
N LEU A 300 -0.32 -6.25 17.37
CA LEU A 300 0.38 -5.07 16.83
C LEU A 300 0.46 -3.94 17.85
N ARG A 301 -0.66 -3.60 18.48
CA ARG A 301 -0.71 -2.53 19.49
C ARG A 301 0.12 -2.86 20.73
N ALA A 302 0.08 -4.10 21.20
CA ALA A 302 0.90 -4.55 22.31
C ALA A 302 2.40 -4.50 21.99
N LYS A 303 2.78 -4.88 20.78
CA LYS A 303 4.16 -4.89 20.31
C LYS A 303 4.69 -3.49 20.02
N LEU A 304 3.91 -2.65 19.35
CA LEU A 304 4.39 -1.41 18.75
C LEU A 304 4.02 -0.14 19.53
N LEU A 305 3.21 -0.18 20.58
CA LEU A 305 2.85 1.00 21.36
C LEU A 305 3.45 0.97 22.76
N THR A 306 3.82 2.18 23.25
CA THR A 306 4.31 2.40 24.64
C THR A 306 3.24 3.08 25.46
#